data_a0285e4f15d6d5dd9bf00085a68246ea
#
_entry.id   a0285e4f15d6d5dd9bf00085a68246ea
#
_cell.length_a   1.000
_cell.length_b   1.000
_cell.length_c   1.000
_cell.angle_alpha   90.00
_cell.angle_beta   90.00
_cell.angle_gamma   90.00
#
_symmetry.space_group_name_H-M   'P 1'
#
loop_
_entity.id
_entity.type
_entity.pdbx_description
1 polymer ?
#
loop_
_entity_poly.entity_id
_entity_poly.type
_entity_poly.pdbx_seq_one_letter_code
_entity_poly.pdbx_strand_id
1 'polypeptide(L)'
;NLTRRIANAAAHLKEGTVIEVGPGPGGLTRSLLSAGASNLVAIERDERCIRALMPLQEASDNRLTVLHEDALQFSFEELNPEPLSLVANLPYNIATRLLINWLRMGTRISEMILMFQAEVAERITASPGNKSFGRLSVISNWCAETQLLFRVPARSFTPPPKVDSAVVRITPKGERMPNIELSSLESISGAAFGQRRKTLRRSLSQLDVPTTELLM
;
A
#
# COMPACT_ATOMS: atom_id res chain seq x y z
N ASN A 1 9.32 -9.84 17.53
CA ASN A 1 10.00 -9.17 16.44
C ASN A 1 8.95 -8.59 15.48
N LEU A 2 9.13 -7.32 15.07
CA LEU A 2 8.19 -6.57 14.23
C LEU A 2 7.99 -7.24 12.86
N THR A 3 9.09 -7.59 12.17
CA THR A 3 9.02 -8.17 10.82
C THR A 3 8.27 -9.50 10.79
N ARG A 4 8.45 -10.34 11.82
CA ARG A 4 7.67 -11.58 11.96
C ARG A 4 6.18 -11.30 12.18
N ARG A 5 5.85 -10.24 12.96
CA ARG A 5 4.45 -9.86 13.19
C ARG A 5 3.79 -9.37 11.90
N ILE A 6 4.53 -8.63 11.05
CA ILE A 6 4.05 -8.19 9.73
C ILE A 6 3.86 -9.40 8.81
N ALA A 7 4.86 -10.28 8.70
CA ALA A 7 4.76 -11.48 7.86
C ALA A 7 3.58 -12.39 8.27
N ASN A 8 3.38 -12.60 9.58
CA ASN A 8 2.27 -13.42 10.09
C ASN A 8 0.89 -12.75 9.94
N ALA A 9 0.84 -11.47 9.59
CA ALA A 9 -0.42 -10.80 9.28
C ALA A 9 -0.91 -11.09 7.86
N ALA A 10 -0.03 -11.52 6.95
CA ALA A 10 -0.41 -11.91 5.59
C ALA A 10 -1.07 -13.30 5.58
N ALA A 11 -2.21 -13.40 4.89
CA ALA A 11 -3.00 -14.64 4.84
C ALA A 11 -2.59 -15.58 3.69
N HIS A 12 -2.06 -15.02 2.59
CA HIS A 12 -1.85 -15.73 1.32
C HIS A 12 -0.39 -15.95 0.95
N LEU A 13 0.51 -16.15 1.94
CA LEU A 13 1.94 -16.32 1.69
C LEU A 13 2.31 -17.56 0.86
N LYS A 14 1.48 -18.58 0.90
CA LYS A 14 1.72 -19.86 0.19
C LYS A 14 1.05 -19.91 -1.18
N GLU A 15 0.26 -18.92 -1.51
CA GLU A 15 -0.55 -18.86 -2.71
C GLU A 15 -0.04 -17.70 -3.59
N GLY A 16 0.11 -17.95 -4.89
CA GLY A 16 0.51 -16.92 -5.83
C GLY A 16 1.88 -16.31 -5.57
N THR A 17 2.02 -15.03 -5.83
CA THR A 17 3.28 -14.28 -5.67
C THR A 17 3.18 -13.25 -4.54
N VAL A 18 4.08 -13.35 -3.59
CA VAL A 18 4.29 -12.33 -2.55
C VAL A 18 5.27 -11.28 -3.07
N ILE A 19 4.92 -10.01 -2.96
CA ILE A 19 5.76 -8.90 -3.42
C ILE A 19 6.17 -8.06 -2.22
N GLU A 20 7.47 -7.90 -2.04
CA GLU A 20 8.04 -6.99 -1.05
C GLU A 20 8.67 -5.79 -1.77
N VAL A 21 8.24 -4.58 -1.43
CA VAL A 21 8.81 -3.34 -1.96
C VAL A 21 9.70 -2.69 -0.91
N GLY A 22 10.95 -2.43 -1.28
CA GLY A 22 11.94 -1.86 -0.38
C GLY A 22 12.37 -2.83 0.72
N PRO A 23 12.86 -4.04 0.40
CA PRO A 23 13.30 -5.03 1.38
C PRO A 23 14.46 -4.54 2.25
N GLY A 24 15.23 -3.55 1.77
CA GLY A 24 16.46 -3.12 2.41
C GLY A 24 17.43 -4.30 2.57
N PRO A 25 18.06 -4.48 3.75
CA PRO A 25 18.96 -5.60 3.99
C PRO A 25 18.25 -6.94 4.24
N GLY A 26 16.93 -7.05 3.98
CA GLY A 26 16.17 -8.30 4.00
C GLY A 26 15.60 -8.71 5.35
N GLY A 27 15.33 -7.75 6.24
CA GLY A 27 14.75 -8.06 7.55
C GLY A 27 13.33 -8.65 7.47
N LEU A 28 12.47 -8.05 6.66
CA LEU A 28 11.11 -8.54 6.42
C LEU A 28 11.15 -9.72 5.44
N THR A 29 12.00 -9.70 4.42
CA THR A 29 12.22 -10.79 3.46
C THR A 29 12.47 -12.13 4.16
N ARG A 30 13.39 -12.16 5.14
CA ARG A 30 13.65 -13.37 5.94
C ARG A 30 12.42 -13.83 6.71
N SER A 31 11.63 -12.90 7.23
CA SER A 31 10.41 -13.23 7.98
C SER A 31 9.33 -13.80 7.07
N LEU A 32 9.18 -13.28 5.83
CA LEU A 32 8.25 -13.78 4.83
C LEU A 32 8.62 -15.20 4.38
N LEU A 33 9.89 -15.45 4.05
CA LEU A 33 10.39 -16.78 3.71
C LEU A 33 10.17 -17.77 4.86
N SER A 34 10.47 -17.37 6.12
CA SER A 34 10.27 -18.19 7.31
C SER A 34 8.79 -18.45 7.60
N ALA A 35 7.90 -17.53 7.25
CA ALA A 35 6.45 -17.70 7.39
C ALA A 35 5.84 -18.56 6.28
N GLY A 36 6.63 -18.97 5.29
CA GLY A 36 6.23 -19.92 4.26
C GLY A 36 5.91 -19.32 2.89
N ALA A 37 6.38 -18.09 2.60
CA ALA A 37 6.26 -17.56 1.25
C ALA A 37 6.91 -18.51 0.24
N SER A 38 6.12 -19.00 -0.71
CA SER A 38 6.54 -19.97 -1.72
C SER A 38 7.15 -19.32 -2.96
N ASN A 39 6.69 -18.12 -3.30
CA ASN A 39 7.24 -17.31 -4.38
C ASN A 39 7.27 -15.84 -3.92
N LEU A 40 8.47 -15.33 -3.62
CA LEU A 40 8.68 -13.99 -3.10
C LEU A 40 9.50 -13.16 -4.10
N VAL A 41 8.93 -12.06 -4.56
CA VAL A 41 9.60 -11.07 -5.42
C VAL A 41 9.90 -9.84 -4.59
N ALA A 42 11.19 -9.51 -4.44
CA ALA A 42 11.67 -8.34 -3.71
C ALA A 42 12.15 -7.27 -4.70
N ILE A 43 11.52 -6.10 -4.69
CA ILE A 43 11.82 -4.97 -5.58
C ILE A 43 12.63 -3.94 -4.80
N GLU A 44 13.87 -3.72 -5.19
CA GLU A 44 14.81 -2.83 -4.52
C GLU A 44 15.57 -1.96 -5.53
N ARG A 45 15.78 -0.70 -5.18
CA ARG A 45 16.53 0.25 -6.02
C ARG A 45 17.97 0.48 -5.56
N ASP A 46 18.25 0.24 -4.28
CA ASP A 46 19.61 0.45 -3.72
C ASP A 46 20.47 -0.80 -3.94
N GLU A 47 21.49 -0.68 -4.79
CA GLU A 47 22.44 -1.76 -5.08
C GLU A 47 23.11 -2.36 -3.84
N ARG A 48 23.32 -1.56 -2.78
CA ARG A 48 23.93 -2.05 -1.54
C ARG A 48 23.00 -3.04 -0.85
N CYS A 49 21.70 -2.75 -0.87
CA CYS A 49 20.66 -3.64 -0.33
C CYS A 49 20.52 -4.90 -1.19
N ILE A 50 20.56 -4.75 -2.51
CA ILE A 50 20.55 -5.90 -3.44
C ILE A 50 21.72 -6.83 -3.15
N ARG A 51 22.96 -6.30 -3.06
CA ARG A 51 24.12 -7.13 -2.69
C ARG A 51 23.96 -7.83 -1.35
N ALA A 52 23.31 -7.20 -0.37
CA ALA A 52 23.05 -7.81 0.93
C ALA A 52 21.98 -8.92 0.88
N LEU A 53 21.10 -8.91 -0.15
CA LEU A 53 20.05 -9.90 -0.35
C LEU A 53 20.52 -11.13 -1.16
N MET A 54 21.58 -11.02 -1.96
CA MET A 54 22.06 -12.12 -2.83
C MET A 54 22.30 -13.44 -2.06
N PRO A 55 23.00 -13.46 -0.90
CA PRO A 55 23.16 -14.70 -0.14
C PRO A 55 21.84 -15.30 0.35
N LEU A 56 20.84 -14.43 0.61
CA LEU A 56 19.50 -14.91 1.01
C LEU A 56 18.75 -15.49 -0.20
N GLN A 57 18.88 -14.90 -1.35
CA GLN A 57 18.31 -15.43 -2.60
C GLN A 57 18.89 -16.80 -2.92
N GLU A 58 20.22 -16.95 -2.88
CA GLU A 58 20.90 -18.24 -3.10
C GLU A 58 20.45 -19.34 -2.13
N ALA A 59 20.26 -18.97 -0.86
CA ALA A 59 19.83 -19.91 0.18
C ALA A 59 18.31 -20.15 0.24
N SER A 60 17.52 -19.54 -0.67
CA SER A 60 16.06 -19.56 -0.60
C SER A 60 15.39 -20.74 -1.32
N ASP A 61 16.15 -21.67 -1.90
CA ASP A 61 15.61 -22.75 -2.73
C ASP A 61 14.70 -22.23 -3.87
N ASN A 62 15.15 -21.21 -4.57
CA ASN A 62 14.42 -20.51 -5.66
C ASN A 62 13.10 -19.84 -5.23
N ARG A 63 12.86 -19.66 -3.93
CA ARG A 63 11.67 -18.97 -3.43
C ARG A 63 11.77 -17.45 -3.42
N LEU A 64 12.97 -16.88 -3.57
CA LEU A 64 13.21 -15.44 -3.60
C LEU A 64 13.80 -15.03 -4.92
N THR A 65 13.18 -14.03 -5.55
CA THR A 65 13.74 -13.28 -6.69
C THR A 65 13.93 -11.83 -6.28
N VAL A 66 15.15 -11.32 -6.40
CA VAL A 66 15.48 -9.90 -6.15
C VAL A 66 15.57 -9.17 -7.47
N LEU A 67 14.76 -8.11 -7.63
CA LEU A 67 14.73 -7.27 -8.81
C LEU A 67 15.32 -5.90 -8.51
N HIS A 68 16.25 -5.46 -9.36
CA HIS A 68 16.83 -4.11 -9.30
C HIS A 68 15.94 -3.14 -10.07
N GLU A 69 14.90 -2.64 -9.44
CA GLU A 69 13.88 -1.82 -10.10
C GLU A 69 13.35 -0.69 -9.21
N ASP A 70 12.81 0.36 -9.83
CA ASP A 70 12.02 1.38 -9.13
C ASP A 70 10.56 0.93 -9.05
N ALA A 71 10.08 0.67 -7.84
CA ALA A 71 8.71 0.22 -7.60
C ALA A 71 7.62 1.17 -8.13
N LEU A 72 7.93 2.46 -8.36
CA LEU A 72 7.02 3.42 -8.98
C LEU A 72 6.87 3.24 -10.49
N GLN A 73 7.83 2.59 -11.13
CA GLN A 73 7.88 2.36 -12.57
C GLN A 73 7.69 0.89 -12.94
N PHE A 74 7.84 0.00 -11.95
CA PHE A 74 7.75 -1.44 -12.15
C PHE A 74 6.34 -1.87 -12.59
N SER A 75 6.25 -2.65 -13.67
CA SER A 75 5.01 -3.28 -14.11
C SER A 75 4.83 -4.63 -13.42
N PHE A 76 3.66 -4.80 -12.80
CA PHE A 76 3.28 -6.06 -12.17
C PHE A 76 2.60 -7.03 -13.15
N GLU A 77 2.43 -6.64 -14.42
CA GLU A 77 1.66 -7.39 -15.41
C GLU A 77 2.22 -8.77 -15.69
N GLU A 78 3.54 -8.91 -15.64
CA GLU A 78 4.25 -10.15 -15.94
C GLU A 78 4.45 -11.05 -14.70
N LEU A 79 4.07 -10.58 -13.51
CA LEU A 79 4.24 -11.36 -12.30
C LEU A 79 3.22 -12.52 -12.22
N ASN A 80 3.76 -13.71 -12.08
CA ASN A 80 3.00 -14.96 -11.94
C ASN A 80 3.72 -15.87 -10.93
N PRO A 81 2.99 -16.77 -10.26
CA PRO A 81 1.55 -17.01 -10.33
C PRO A 81 0.73 -15.95 -9.59
N GLU A 82 -0.50 -15.75 -10.01
CA GLU A 82 -1.52 -15.01 -9.27
C GLU A 82 -2.19 -15.91 -8.19
N PRO A 83 -2.81 -15.35 -7.15
CA PRO A 83 -2.97 -13.92 -6.88
C PRO A 83 -1.70 -13.25 -6.37
N LEU A 84 -1.63 -11.92 -6.48
CA LEU A 84 -0.54 -11.13 -5.92
C LEU A 84 -0.85 -10.69 -4.49
N SER A 85 0.13 -10.80 -3.59
CA SER A 85 0.04 -10.28 -2.22
C SER A 85 1.19 -9.32 -1.96
N LEU A 86 0.90 -8.09 -1.52
CA LEU A 86 1.94 -7.11 -1.20
C LEU A 86 2.18 -7.04 0.31
N VAL A 87 3.42 -7.22 0.71
CA VAL A 87 3.82 -7.10 2.12
C VAL A 87 5.06 -6.23 2.21
N ALA A 88 4.92 -4.99 2.72
CA ALA A 88 6.03 -4.05 2.68
C ALA A 88 6.09 -3.08 3.86
N ASN A 89 7.32 -2.73 4.22
CA ASN A 89 7.63 -1.55 5.02
C ASN A 89 8.05 -0.41 4.09
N LEU A 90 7.07 0.38 3.64
CA LEU A 90 7.27 1.34 2.57
C LEU A 90 8.08 2.58 3.00
N PRO A 91 8.95 3.11 2.11
CA PRO A 91 9.50 4.44 2.27
C PRO A 91 8.36 5.49 2.29
N TYR A 92 8.27 6.29 3.36
CA TYR A 92 7.11 7.17 3.61
C TYR A 92 6.82 8.18 2.49
N ASN A 93 7.86 8.66 1.82
CA ASN A 93 7.75 9.66 0.75
C ASN A 93 7.04 9.16 -0.51
N ILE A 94 7.01 7.85 -0.75
CA ILE A 94 6.36 7.25 -1.93
C ILE A 94 5.18 6.34 -1.57
N ALA A 95 4.98 6.03 -0.29
CA ALA A 95 4.02 5.04 0.18
C ALA A 95 2.58 5.29 -0.31
N THR A 96 2.09 6.53 -0.23
CA THR A 96 0.73 6.88 -0.68
C THR A 96 0.59 6.75 -2.20
N ARG A 97 1.63 7.14 -2.97
CA ARG A 97 1.62 7.02 -4.42
C ARG A 97 1.61 5.57 -4.87
N LEU A 98 2.42 4.73 -4.24
CA LEU A 98 2.42 3.29 -4.48
C LEU A 98 1.05 2.67 -4.17
N LEU A 99 0.46 3.00 -3.01
CA LEU A 99 -0.86 2.51 -2.65
C LEU A 99 -1.91 2.83 -3.71
N ILE A 100 -1.97 4.08 -4.19
CA ILE A 100 -2.95 4.49 -5.21
C ILE A 100 -2.73 3.71 -6.51
N ASN A 101 -1.47 3.51 -6.94
CA ASN A 101 -1.16 2.73 -8.13
C ASN A 101 -1.63 1.26 -7.97
N TRP A 102 -1.41 0.66 -6.82
CA TRP A 102 -1.82 -0.73 -6.55
C TRP A 102 -3.34 -0.88 -6.43
N LEU A 103 -4.04 0.10 -5.87
CA LEU A 103 -5.50 0.10 -5.82
C LEU A 103 -6.14 0.12 -7.23
N ARG A 104 -5.44 0.64 -8.24
CA ARG A 104 -5.91 0.57 -9.65
C ARG A 104 -5.92 -0.85 -10.20
N MET A 105 -5.04 -1.72 -9.71
CA MET A 105 -4.93 -3.11 -10.17
C MET A 105 -6.13 -3.99 -9.74
N GLY A 106 -6.91 -3.53 -8.76
CA GLY A 106 -8.11 -4.22 -8.32
C GLY A 106 -7.83 -5.59 -7.73
N THR A 107 -8.67 -6.56 -8.07
CA THR A 107 -8.64 -7.93 -7.52
C THR A 107 -7.47 -8.79 -7.99
N ARG A 108 -6.64 -8.29 -8.88
CA ARG A 108 -5.36 -8.95 -9.19
C ARG A 108 -4.46 -9.03 -7.94
N ILE A 109 -4.64 -8.07 -7.01
CA ILE A 109 -4.03 -8.10 -5.69
C ILE A 109 -5.05 -8.67 -4.71
N SER A 110 -4.72 -9.78 -4.06
CA SER A 110 -5.59 -10.41 -3.05
C SER A 110 -5.58 -9.66 -1.72
N GLU A 111 -4.40 -9.23 -1.29
CA GLU A 111 -4.24 -8.43 -0.06
C GLU A 111 -2.98 -7.57 -0.11
N MET A 112 -2.97 -6.52 0.70
CA MET A 112 -1.80 -5.71 0.98
C MET A 112 -1.63 -5.56 2.50
N ILE A 113 -0.45 -5.92 3.02
CA ILE A 113 -0.04 -5.70 4.42
C ILE A 113 1.06 -4.66 4.40
N LEU A 114 0.70 -3.41 4.63
CA LEU A 114 1.59 -2.28 4.40
C LEU A 114 1.79 -1.47 5.66
N MET A 115 3.04 -1.02 5.88
CA MET A 115 3.34 -0.10 6.95
C MET A 115 3.45 1.34 6.43
N PHE A 116 2.76 2.24 7.13
CA PHE A 116 2.73 3.68 6.87
C PHE A 116 3.07 4.46 8.14
N GLN A 117 3.33 5.76 8.01
CA GLN A 117 3.24 6.67 9.16
C GLN A 117 1.84 6.57 9.79
N ALA A 118 1.75 6.67 11.12
CA ALA A 118 0.48 6.46 11.84
C ALA A 118 -0.65 7.36 11.33
N GLU A 119 -0.34 8.63 11.04
CA GLU A 119 -1.32 9.59 10.48
C GLU A 119 -1.83 9.14 9.10
N VAL A 120 -0.96 8.61 8.24
CA VAL A 120 -1.36 8.11 6.91
C VAL A 120 -2.23 6.86 7.04
N ALA A 121 -1.85 5.94 7.92
CA ALA A 121 -2.64 4.74 8.22
C ALA A 121 -4.05 5.08 8.73
N GLU A 122 -4.14 6.08 9.62
CA GLU A 122 -5.43 6.60 10.13
C GLU A 122 -6.29 7.19 9.02
N ARG A 123 -5.68 7.91 8.06
CA ARG A 123 -6.41 8.44 6.90
C ARG A 123 -6.89 7.34 5.95
N ILE A 124 -6.08 6.30 5.73
CA ILE A 124 -6.46 5.15 4.90
C ILE A 124 -7.68 4.44 5.48
N THR A 125 -7.72 4.27 6.81
CA THR A 125 -8.73 3.47 7.50
C THR A 125 -9.88 4.29 8.11
N ALA A 126 -9.89 5.61 7.91
CA ALA A 126 -10.91 6.48 8.46
C ALA A 126 -12.28 6.25 7.80
N SER A 127 -13.33 6.21 8.63
CA SER A 127 -14.74 6.20 8.20
C SER A 127 -15.31 7.63 8.16
N PRO A 128 -16.40 7.87 7.41
CA PRO A 128 -17.11 9.14 7.44
C PRO A 128 -17.44 9.60 8.88
N GLY A 129 -17.26 10.90 9.12
CA GLY A 129 -17.42 11.49 10.47
C GLY A 129 -16.15 11.50 11.31
N ASN A 130 -15.11 10.74 10.94
CA ASN A 130 -13.82 10.80 11.62
C ASN A 130 -13.03 12.06 11.18
N LYS A 131 -12.32 12.72 12.12
CA LYS A 131 -11.47 13.89 11.83
C LYS A 131 -10.36 13.63 10.82
N SER A 132 -9.88 12.38 10.72
CA SER A 132 -8.85 11.96 9.77
C SER A 132 -9.43 11.64 8.38
N PHE A 133 -10.77 11.64 8.22
CA PHE A 133 -11.41 11.37 6.94
C PHE A 133 -11.08 12.43 5.91
N GLY A 134 -10.68 11.99 4.71
CA GLY A 134 -10.27 12.88 3.63
C GLY A 134 -10.13 12.15 2.30
N ARG A 135 -9.49 12.81 1.33
CA ARG A 135 -9.29 12.27 -0.03
C ARG A 135 -8.79 10.82 -0.02
N LEU A 136 -7.74 10.52 0.76
CA LEU A 136 -7.17 9.18 0.82
C LEU A 136 -8.16 8.16 1.39
N SER A 137 -8.98 8.56 2.38
CA SER A 137 -10.04 7.71 2.94
C SER A 137 -11.09 7.36 1.89
N VAL A 138 -11.54 8.35 1.11
CA VAL A 138 -12.53 8.13 0.03
C VAL A 138 -12.00 7.12 -0.98
N ILE A 139 -10.79 7.34 -1.49
CA ILE A 139 -10.16 6.46 -2.48
C ILE A 139 -9.98 5.04 -1.93
N SER A 140 -9.41 4.92 -0.72
CA SER A 140 -9.13 3.62 -0.12
C SER A 140 -10.40 2.84 0.18
N ASN A 141 -11.41 3.48 0.80
CA ASN A 141 -12.67 2.82 1.16
C ASN A 141 -13.53 2.45 -0.06
N TRP A 142 -13.39 3.21 -1.15
CA TRP A 142 -14.06 2.87 -2.41
C TRP A 142 -13.43 1.65 -3.08
N CYS A 143 -12.09 1.60 -3.12
CA CYS A 143 -11.34 0.53 -3.79
C CYS A 143 -11.22 -0.75 -2.98
N ALA A 144 -11.23 -0.67 -1.64
CA ALA A 144 -10.84 -1.77 -0.77
C ALA A 144 -11.54 -1.75 0.59
N GLU A 145 -11.52 -2.88 1.27
CA GLU A 145 -11.70 -2.94 2.72
C GLU A 145 -10.37 -2.65 3.41
N THR A 146 -10.40 -1.79 4.43
CA THR A 146 -9.19 -1.35 5.11
C THR A 146 -9.29 -1.58 6.61
N GLN A 147 -8.22 -2.10 7.21
CA GLN A 147 -8.15 -2.39 8.63
C GLN A 147 -6.78 -1.98 9.20
N LEU A 148 -6.77 -1.13 10.23
CA LEU A 148 -5.57 -0.86 11.00
C LEU A 148 -5.30 -2.07 11.92
N LEU A 149 -4.21 -2.80 11.67
CA LEU A 149 -3.88 -4.02 12.41
C LEU A 149 -3.20 -3.71 13.74
N PHE A 150 -2.18 -2.84 13.71
CA PHE A 150 -1.46 -2.42 14.91
C PHE A 150 -0.58 -1.20 14.67
N ARG A 151 -0.31 -0.49 15.76
CA ARG A 151 0.65 0.62 15.79
C ARG A 151 2.05 0.12 16.12
N VAL A 152 3.05 0.83 15.61
CA VAL A 152 4.48 0.55 15.80
C VAL A 152 5.15 1.82 16.29
N PRO A 153 5.59 1.88 17.56
CA PRO A 153 6.30 3.03 18.09
C PRO A 153 7.60 3.31 17.33
N ALA A 154 7.96 4.58 17.16
CA ALA A 154 9.17 5.00 16.46
C ALA A 154 10.45 4.35 17.03
N ARG A 155 10.51 4.13 18.35
CA ARG A 155 11.62 3.44 19.04
C ARG A 155 11.84 1.99 18.62
N SER A 156 10.92 1.41 17.84
CA SER A 156 11.05 0.03 17.32
C SER A 156 11.98 -0.07 16.11
N PHE A 157 12.47 1.06 15.62
CA PHE A 157 13.35 1.16 14.45
C PHE A 157 14.74 1.67 14.82
N THR A 158 15.74 1.32 14.00
CA THR A 158 17.11 1.81 14.14
C THR A 158 17.61 2.27 12.76
N PRO A 159 17.84 3.56 12.53
CA PRO A 159 17.52 4.68 13.42
C PRO A 159 16.00 4.91 13.57
N PRO A 160 15.53 5.50 14.68
CA PRO A 160 14.12 5.75 14.88
C PRO A 160 13.61 6.86 13.93
N PRO A 161 12.43 6.69 13.29
CA PRO A 161 11.78 7.74 12.53
C PRO A 161 11.25 8.84 13.47
N LYS A 162 10.85 9.99 12.90
CA LYS A 162 10.33 11.12 13.68
C LYS A 162 8.92 10.88 14.25
N VAL A 163 8.19 9.93 13.72
CA VAL A 163 6.78 9.65 14.05
C VAL A 163 6.54 8.15 14.15
N ASP A 164 5.52 7.76 14.89
CA ASP A 164 5.06 6.38 14.96
C ASP A 164 4.53 5.90 13.61
N SER A 165 4.55 4.60 13.43
CA SER A 165 4.01 3.92 12.25
C SER A 165 2.78 3.10 12.62
N ALA A 166 2.07 2.61 11.61
CA ALA A 166 1.05 1.60 11.78
C ALA A 166 1.01 0.66 10.57
N VAL A 167 0.63 -0.57 10.81
CA VAL A 167 0.43 -1.59 9.79
C VAL A 167 -1.05 -1.68 9.47
N VAL A 168 -1.36 -1.65 8.18
CA VAL A 168 -2.72 -1.69 7.64
C VAL A 168 -2.86 -2.90 6.74
N ARG A 169 -3.96 -3.62 6.87
CA ARG A 169 -4.44 -4.58 5.87
C ARG A 169 -5.37 -3.86 4.91
N ILE A 170 -5.20 -4.09 3.64
CA ILE A 170 -6.01 -3.52 2.56
C ILE A 170 -6.36 -4.66 1.62
N THR A 171 -7.66 -4.96 1.50
CA THR A 171 -8.19 -6.03 0.65
C THR A 171 -9.01 -5.42 -0.47
N PRO A 172 -8.54 -5.42 -1.73
CA PRO A 172 -9.27 -4.86 -2.85
C PRO A 172 -10.63 -5.53 -3.03
N LYS A 173 -11.65 -4.71 -3.32
CA LYS A 173 -13.02 -5.19 -3.56
C LYS A 173 -13.17 -5.70 -4.97
N GLY A 174 -13.88 -6.83 -5.13
CA GLY A 174 -14.22 -7.41 -6.43
C GLY A 174 -15.15 -6.52 -7.24
N GLU A 175 -16.20 -6.04 -6.58
CA GLU A 175 -17.17 -5.15 -7.19
C GLU A 175 -16.91 -3.71 -6.71
N ARG A 176 -16.73 -2.82 -7.68
CA ARG A 176 -16.71 -1.37 -7.47
C ARG A 176 -17.99 -0.79 -8.04
N MET A 177 -18.37 0.41 -7.63
CA MET A 177 -19.52 1.07 -8.25
C MET A 177 -19.33 1.12 -9.78
N PRO A 178 -20.28 0.58 -10.56
CA PRO A 178 -20.16 0.55 -12.01
C PRO A 178 -19.97 1.98 -12.57
N ASN A 179 -19.18 2.08 -13.62
CA ASN A 179 -19.00 3.30 -14.41
C ASN A 179 -18.29 4.48 -13.72
N ILE A 180 -17.63 4.26 -12.58
CA ILE A 180 -16.78 5.30 -11.97
C ILE A 180 -15.32 4.97 -12.22
N GLU A 181 -14.65 5.82 -12.98
CA GLU A 181 -13.21 5.78 -13.14
C GLU A 181 -12.51 6.29 -11.89
N LEU A 182 -11.45 5.61 -11.45
CA LEU A 182 -10.68 6.03 -10.27
C LEU A 182 -10.12 7.46 -10.43
N SER A 183 -9.72 7.84 -11.64
CA SER A 183 -9.26 9.19 -11.99
C SER A 183 -10.31 10.26 -11.70
N SER A 184 -11.59 9.99 -11.99
CA SER A 184 -12.71 10.88 -11.69
C SER A 184 -12.91 11.01 -10.18
N LEU A 185 -12.85 9.90 -9.44
CA LEU A 185 -12.93 9.90 -7.98
C LEU A 185 -11.75 10.68 -7.36
N GLU A 186 -10.55 10.52 -7.89
CA GLU A 186 -9.36 11.28 -7.47
C GLU A 186 -9.54 12.81 -7.70
N SER A 187 -10.08 13.20 -8.84
CA SER A 187 -10.34 14.59 -9.17
C SER A 187 -11.39 15.21 -8.25
N ILE A 188 -12.54 14.57 -8.10
CA ILE A 188 -13.64 15.04 -7.26
C ILE A 188 -13.23 15.11 -5.78
N SER A 189 -12.62 14.05 -5.27
CA SER A 189 -12.15 14.01 -3.87
C SER A 189 -11.03 15.04 -3.64
N GLY A 190 -10.14 15.23 -4.62
CA GLY A 190 -9.09 16.25 -4.59
C GLY A 190 -9.68 17.66 -4.48
N ALA A 191 -10.68 17.98 -5.29
CA ALA A 191 -11.40 19.24 -5.25
C ALA A 191 -12.14 19.42 -3.91
N ALA A 192 -12.92 18.43 -3.48
CA ALA A 192 -13.74 18.49 -2.28
C ALA A 192 -12.91 18.71 -1.00
N PHE A 193 -11.76 18.02 -0.86
CA PHE A 193 -10.92 18.08 0.33
C PHE A 193 -9.74 19.07 0.22
N GLY A 194 -9.48 19.62 -0.96
CA GLY A 194 -8.38 20.55 -1.21
C GLY A 194 -8.51 21.88 -0.48
N GLN A 195 -9.73 22.31 -0.18
CA GLN A 195 -10.03 23.60 0.46
C GLN A 195 -10.93 23.44 1.69
N ARG A 196 -10.45 22.76 2.73
CA ARG A 196 -11.22 22.39 3.96
C ARG A 196 -11.99 23.53 4.64
N ARG A 197 -11.59 24.79 4.47
CA ARG A 197 -12.24 25.96 5.06
C ARG A 197 -13.32 26.58 4.18
N LYS A 198 -13.53 26.11 2.96
CA LYS A 198 -14.54 26.61 2.04
C LYS A 198 -15.74 25.66 1.96
N THR A 199 -16.88 26.18 1.53
CA THR A 199 -18.06 25.35 1.26
C THR A 199 -17.75 24.38 0.12
N LEU A 200 -18.40 23.22 0.15
CA LEU A 200 -18.23 22.18 -0.88
C LEU A 200 -18.50 22.74 -2.29
N ARG A 201 -19.58 23.56 -2.43
CA ARG A 201 -19.90 24.26 -3.68
C ARG A 201 -18.70 25.04 -4.24
N ARG A 202 -18.00 25.82 -3.38
CA ARG A 202 -16.82 26.59 -3.80
C ARG A 202 -15.60 25.73 -4.05
N SER A 203 -15.45 24.61 -3.36
CA SER A 203 -14.35 23.68 -3.59
C SER A 203 -14.52 22.94 -4.91
N LEU A 204 -15.75 22.55 -5.26
CA LEU A 204 -16.05 21.84 -6.50
C LEU A 204 -16.11 22.73 -7.73
N SER A 205 -16.23 24.08 -7.58
CA SER A 205 -16.29 25.01 -8.73
C SER A 205 -15.01 25.06 -9.58
N GLN A 206 -13.95 24.41 -9.14
CA GLN A 206 -12.72 24.24 -9.93
C GLN A 206 -12.76 23.02 -10.90
N LEU A 207 -13.83 22.23 -10.84
CA LEU A 207 -14.07 21.16 -11.80
C LEU A 207 -14.83 21.73 -12.99
N ASP A 208 -14.51 21.27 -14.21
CA ASP A 208 -15.18 21.68 -15.45
C ASP A 208 -16.58 21.02 -15.60
N VAL A 209 -17.32 20.96 -14.51
CA VAL A 209 -18.69 20.41 -14.45
C VAL A 209 -19.57 21.41 -13.71
N PRO A 210 -20.80 21.69 -14.21
CA PRO A 210 -21.74 22.57 -13.51
C PRO A 210 -21.95 22.08 -12.06
N THR A 211 -21.65 22.94 -11.09
CA THR A 211 -21.74 22.60 -9.66
C THR A 211 -23.17 22.22 -9.23
N THR A 212 -24.17 22.65 -9.98
CA THR A 212 -25.57 22.27 -9.79
C THR A 212 -25.82 20.77 -10.04
N GLU A 213 -25.10 20.14 -10.98
CA GLU A 213 -25.20 18.72 -11.28
C GLU A 213 -24.46 17.84 -10.27
N LEU A 214 -23.44 18.40 -9.60
CA LEU A 214 -22.64 17.67 -8.60
C LEU A 214 -23.27 17.63 -7.21
N LEU A 215 -24.31 18.42 -6.96
CA LEU A 215 -24.95 18.57 -5.64
C LEU A 215 -26.39 18.03 -5.61
N MET A 216 -26.87 17.42 -6.69
CA MET A 216 -28.10 16.65 -6.74
C MET A 216 -27.86 15.19 -6.36
#